data_b0d0dbf53ddefc7b8eda9c458653957d
#
_entry.id   b0d0dbf53ddefc7b8eda9c458653957d
#
_cell.length_a   1.000
_cell.length_b   1.000
_cell.length_c   1.000
_cell.angle_alpha   90.00
_cell.angle_beta   90.00
_cell.angle_gamma   90.00
#
_symmetry.space_group_name_H-M   'P 1'
#
loop_
_entity.id
_entity.type
_entity.pdbx_description
1 polymer ?
#
loop_
_entity_poly.entity_id
_entity_poly.type
_entity_poly.pdbx_seq_one_letter_code
_entity_poly.pdbx_strand_id
1 'polypeptide(L)'
;MSSDSLGGQVSIDHLPLEAGLRRAHRELMGTVATITVREVEADGAQVAIRAAFERLHEIDRRFSPYLEASEISRIGRGELTVPDAHPEVTTVLEACEALRVESGGRFSAWGFRADGRLDPSGYVKGWAIDEAVRILRAAPLHDFVVDIGGDAYAAGGPDPARGWGIGIVDPSDRGAIVAPLEVRDRGVATSGLAERGEHVVDARDGRAATEWSSITVVHPTAARADAVATIALLMGEDALGWIDRDPDAAAFAVHRDGRLAWTPRMERYLAGTVTRSR
;
A
#
# COMPACT_ATOMS: atom_id res chain seq x y z
N MET A 1 27.30 12.30 27.22
CA MET A 1 27.11 10.87 27.06
C MET A 1 25.67 10.58 27.43
N SER A 2 24.77 10.62 26.46
CA SER A 2 23.37 10.23 26.66
C SER A 2 23.06 9.29 25.50
N SER A 3 22.83 8.05 25.84
CA SER A 3 22.43 6.97 24.95
C SER A 3 20.96 7.19 24.59
N ASP A 4 20.71 7.74 23.40
CA ASP A 4 19.39 7.75 22.81
C ASP A 4 18.98 6.30 22.47
N SER A 5 18.13 5.75 23.32
CA SER A 5 17.43 4.48 23.10
C SER A 5 16.33 4.71 22.06
N LEU A 6 16.67 4.54 20.79
CA LEU A 6 15.72 4.46 19.66
C LEU A 6 15.00 3.11 19.66
N GLY A 7 14.36 2.77 20.77
CA GLY A 7 13.49 1.63 20.90
C GLY A 7 12.04 2.06 20.95
N GLY A 8 11.43 2.37 19.81
CA GLY A 8 9.97 2.51 19.74
C GLY A 8 9.32 1.25 20.28
N GLN A 9 8.63 1.36 21.42
CA GLN A 9 7.92 0.25 22.03
C GLN A 9 6.86 -0.26 21.06
N VAL A 10 6.87 -1.57 20.74
CA VAL A 10 5.75 -2.20 20.03
C VAL A 10 4.56 -2.12 20.96
N SER A 11 3.60 -1.24 20.66
CA SER A 11 2.33 -1.21 21.37
C SER A 11 1.48 -2.35 20.84
N ILE A 12 1.15 -3.30 21.69
CA ILE A 12 0.16 -4.33 21.39
C ILE A 12 -1.14 -3.83 22.03
N ASP A 13 -1.97 -3.15 21.23
CA ASP A 13 -3.25 -2.69 21.71
C ASP A 13 -4.22 -3.85 21.85
N HIS A 14 -4.75 -3.97 23.05
CA HIS A 14 -5.88 -4.85 23.37
C HIS A 14 -7.21 -4.15 23.06
N LEU A 15 -7.37 -3.58 21.84
CA LEU A 15 -8.72 -3.29 21.37
C LEU A 15 -9.49 -4.62 21.31
N PRO A 16 -10.78 -4.65 21.64
CA PRO A 16 -11.58 -5.86 21.56
C PRO A 16 -11.65 -6.28 20.07
N LEU A 17 -10.67 -7.09 19.69
CA LEU A 17 -10.69 -7.84 18.45
C LEU A 17 -11.63 -9.03 18.64
N GLU A 18 -12.17 -9.55 17.54
CA GLU A 18 -12.81 -10.87 17.57
C GLU A 18 -11.89 -11.86 18.29
N ALA A 19 -12.47 -12.73 19.12
CA ALA A 19 -11.69 -13.69 19.90
C ALA A 19 -10.73 -14.47 19.00
N GLY A 20 -9.46 -14.54 19.38
CA GLY A 20 -8.44 -15.24 18.60
C GLY A 20 -7.64 -14.38 17.62
N LEU A 21 -7.78 -13.06 17.62
CA LEU A 21 -6.95 -12.15 16.85
C LEU A 21 -6.00 -11.33 17.75
N ARG A 22 -4.78 -11.10 17.27
CA ARG A 22 -3.81 -10.16 17.88
C ARG A 22 -3.42 -9.09 16.88
N ARG A 23 -3.31 -7.85 17.37
CA ARG A 23 -2.90 -6.70 16.55
C ARG A 23 -1.70 -6.00 17.17
N ALA A 24 -0.72 -5.66 16.33
CA ALA A 24 0.39 -4.80 16.71
C ALA A 24 0.46 -3.65 15.71
N HIS A 25 0.86 -2.45 16.15
CA HIS A 25 1.01 -1.29 15.28
C HIS A 25 2.26 -0.48 15.61
N ARG A 26 2.73 0.30 14.62
CA ARG A 26 3.79 1.32 14.76
C ARG A 26 3.53 2.48 13.81
N GLU A 27 3.90 3.67 14.26
CA GLU A 27 4.00 4.83 13.35
C GLU A 27 5.30 4.71 12.54
N LEU A 28 5.17 4.67 11.22
CA LEU A 28 6.28 4.66 10.25
C LEU A 28 5.77 5.03 8.85
N MET A 29 6.66 5.44 7.97
CA MET A 29 6.32 5.88 6.61
C MET A 29 5.29 7.03 6.57
N GLY A 30 5.26 7.89 7.61
CA GLY A 30 4.30 8.99 7.73
C GLY A 30 2.87 8.57 8.01
N THR A 31 2.63 7.32 8.39
CA THR A 31 1.32 6.74 8.69
C THR A 31 1.42 5.67 9.79
N VAL A 32 0.37 4.89 9.98
CA VAL A 32 0.36 3.76 10.89
C VAL A 32 0.48 2.45 10.11
N ALA A 33 1.46 1.63 10.47
CA ALA A 33 1.55 0.25 10.03
C ALA A 33 0.95 -0.68 11.09
N THR A 34 0.12 -1.61 10.66
CA THR A 34 -0.58 -2.56 11.53
C THR A 34 -0.35 -3.99 11.03
N ILE A 35 -0.05 -4.90 11.94
CA ILE A 35 -0.01 -6.33 11.67
C ILE A 35 -1.06 -7.00 12.56
N THR A 36 -2.06 -7.62 11.96
CA THR A 36 -3.08 -8.42 12.64
C THR A 36 -2.86 -9.88 12.29
N VAL A 37 -2.75 -10.74 13.29
CA VAL A 37 -2.57 -12.18 13.12
C VAL A 37 -3.68 -12.94 13.82
N ARG A 38 -4.10 -14.08 13.25
CA ARG A 38 -4.91 -15.03 14.00
C ARG A 38 -4.06 -15.66 15.10
N GLU A 39 -4.63 -15.83 16.28
CA GLU A 39 -3.94 -16.31 17.45
C GLU A 39 -3.31 -17.69 17.18
N VAL A 40 -1.97 -17.72 17.17
CA VAL A 40 -1.15 -18.93 17.13
C VAL A 40 -0.35 -18.96 18.43
N GLU A 41 -0.07 -20.11 18.98
CA GLU A 41 0.74 -20.25 20.21
C GLU A 41 2.05 -19.44 20.12
N ALA A 42 2.19 -18.58 20.97
CA ALA A 42 2.74 -17.29 21.30
C ALA A 42 4.18 -16.91 20.83
N ASP A 43 5.22 -17.71 20.98
CA ASP A 43 6.59 -17.17 20.96
C ASP A 43 7.13 -16.86 19.55
N GLY A 44 6.86 -17.72 18.58
CA GLY A 44 7.33 -17.51 17.20
C GLY A 44 6.63 -16.36 16.48
N ALA A 45 5.36 -16.13 16.74
CA ALA A 45 4.58 -15.04 16.13
C ALA A 45 5.11 -13.67 16.54
N GLN A 46 5.43 -13.46 17.81
CA GLN A 46 5.96 -12.18 18.29
C GLN A 46 7.33 -11.86 17.69
N VAL A 47 8.19 -12.85 17.52
CA VAL A 47 9.51 -12.69 16.88
C VAL A 47 9.34 -12.26 15.42
N ALA A 48 8.45 -12.94 14.67
CA ALA A 48 8.20 -12.63 13.28
C ALA A 48 7.57 -11.23 13.10
N ILE A 49 6.59 -10.86 13.93
CA ILE A 49 5.98 -9.53 13.91
C ILE A 49 7.03 -8.44 14.19
N ARG A 50 7.89 -8.64 15.17
CA ARG A 50 8.99 -7.72 15.46
C ARG A 50 9.93 -7.58 14.28
N ALA A 51 10.38 -8.70 13.70
CA ALA A 51 11.27 -8.70 12.53
C ALA A 51 10.61 -8.00 11.33
N ALA A 52 9.30 -8.18 11.11
CA ALA A 52 8.56 -7.47 10.07
C ALA A 52 8.57 -5.95 10.30
N PHE A 53 8.31 -5.47 11.52
CA PHE A 53 8.39 -4.04 11.84
C PHE A 53 9.81 -3.48 11.74
N GLU A 54 10.83 -4.23 12.14
CA GLU A 54 12.24 -3.83 11.96
C GLU A 54 12.55 -3.66 10.48
N ARG A 55 12.10 -4.59 9.64
CA ARG A 55 12.24 -4.49 8.18
C ARG A 55 11.53 -3.27 7.61
N LEU A 56 10.30 -3.01 8.01
CA LEU A 56 9.55 -1.82 7.59
C LEU A 56 10.28 -0.53 7.98
N HIS A 57 10.88 -0.49 9.17
CA HIS A 57 11.67 0.67 9.62
C HIS A 57 12.95 0.86 8.81
N GLU A 58 13.64 -0.22 8.43
CA GLU A 58 14.81 -0.16 7.53
C GLU A 58 14.43 0.42 6.16
N ILE A 59 13.30 -0.03 5.61
CA ILE A 59 12.77 0.47 4.33
C ILE A 59 12.44 1.96 4.46
N ASP A 60 11.73 2.38 5.50
CA ASP A 60 11.41 3.79 5.72
C ASP A 60 12.66 4.67 5.78
N ARG A 61 13.67 4.27 6.57
CA ARG A 61 14.94 4.99 6.66
C ARG A 61 15.69 5.11 5.33
N ARG A 62 15.58 4.10 4.46
CA ARG A 62 16.27 4.05 3.16
C ARG A 62 15.52 4.82 2.08
N PHE A 63 14.19 4.68 2.04
CA PHE A 63 13.38 5.13 0.91
C PHE A 63 12.54 6.37 1.18
N SER A 64 12.47 6.88 2.42
CA SER A 64 11.68 8.06 2.73
C SER A 64 12.19 9.30 1.98
N PRO A 65 11.36 9.97 1.16
CA PRO A 65 11.74 11.22 0.52
C PRO A 65 11.73 12.42 1.49
N TYR A 66 11.30 12.20 2.74
CA TYR A 66 11.18 13.22 3.79
C TYR A 66 12.36 13.20 4.78
N LEU A 67 13.06 12.06 4.88
CA LEU A 67 14.25 11.94 5.73
C LEU A 67 15.50 12.39 4.95
N GLU A 68 16.13 13.46 5.40
CA GLU A 68 17.32 14.01 4.73
C GLU A 68 18.46 13.00 4.59
N ALA A 69 18.61 12.10 5.58
CA ALA A 69 19.67 11.08 5.60
C ALA A 69 19.31 9.83 4.75
N SER A 70 18.11 9.72 4.23
CA SER A 70 17.74 8.58 3.39
C SER A 70 18.54 8.52 2.09
N GLU A 71 18.73 7.31 1.55
CA GLU A 71 19.44 7.17 0.28
C GLU A 71 18.68 7.84 -0.87
N ILE A 72 17.35 7.79 -0.87
CA ILE A 72 16.52 8.47 -1.87
C ILE A 72 16.71 10.00 -1.82
N SER A 73 16.69 10.59 -0.63
CA SER A 73 16.93 12.04 -0.48
C SER A 73 18.35 12.44 -0.90
N ARG A 74 19.34 11.63 -0.55
CA ARG A 74 20.74 11.86 -0.94
C ARG A 74 20.96 11.73 -2.44
N ILE A 75 20.31 10.73 -3.08
CA ILE A 75 20.35 10.60 -4.55
C ILE A 75 19.67 11.82 -5.20
N GLY A 76 18.49 12.22 -4.70
CA GLY A 76 17.78 13.40 -5.21
C GLY A 76 18.57 14.71 -5.12
N ARG A 77 19.54 14.81 -4.18
CA ARG A 77 20.44 15.95 -4.05
C ARG A 77 21.80 15.76 -4.77
N GLY A 78 22.02 14.61 -5.41
CA GLY A 78 23.30 14.29 -6.07
C GLY A 78 24.45 13.96 -5.12
N GLU A 79 24.16 13.66 -3.84
CA GLU A 79 25.16 13.30 -2.80
C GLU A 79 25.49 11.80 -2.82
N LEU A 80 24.68 11.00 -3.47
CA LEU A 80 24.83 9.56 -3.62
C LEU A 80 24.43 9.19 -5.06
N THR A 81 25.19 8.29 -5.69
CA THR A 81 24.78 7.74 -6.99
C THR A 81 24.01 6.44 -6.81
N VAL A 82 23.13 6.06 -7.75
CA VAL A 82 22.36 4.81 -7.67
C VAL A 82 23.29 3.59 -7.59
N PRO A 83 24.40 3.50 -8.36
CA PRO A 83 25.33 2.37 -8.23
C PRO A 83 26.03 2.25 -6.88
N ASP A 84 26.17 3.34 -6.13
CA ASP A 84 26.82 3.37 -4.81
C ASP A 84 25.81 3.19 -3.66
N ALA A 85 24.51 3.17 -3.98
CA ALA A 85 23.43 2.97 -3.02
C ALA A 85 23.26 1.47 -2.68
N HIS A 86 22.46 1.20 -1.66
CA HIS A 86 22.10 -0.18 -1.33
C HIS A 86 21.42 -0.87 -2.53
N PRO A 87 21.70 -2.16 -2.83
CA PRO A 87 21.15 -2.86 -4.00
C PRO A 87 19.64 -2.80 -4.14
N GLU A 88 18.90 -2.74 -3.04
CA GLU A 88 17.45 -2.57 -3.06
C GLU A 88 16.99 -1.28 -3.71
N VAL A 89 17.78 -0.20 -3.64
CA VAL A 89 17.46 1.07 -4.30
C VAL A 89 17.44 0.86 -5.81
N THR A 90 18.44 0.16 -6.36
CA THR A 90 18.46 -0.20 -7.77
C THR A 90 17.23 -1.03 -8.16
N THR A 91 16.93 -2.08 -7.40
CA THR A 91 15.76 -2.95 -7.65
C THR A 91 14.45 -2.17 -7.66
N VAL A 92 14.23 -1.29 -6.68
CA VAL A 92 13.03 -0.46 -6.60
C VAL A 92 12.94 0.53 -7.75
N LEU A 93 14.05 1.18 -8.11
CA LEU A 93 14.07 2.14 -9.22
C LEU A 93 13.89 1.47 -10.58
N GLU A 94 14.40 0.25 -10.78
CA GLU A 94 14.13 -0.57 -11.96
C GLU A 94 12.64 -0.94 -12.06
N ALA A 95 12.01 -1.31 -10.95
CA ALA A 95 10.57 -1.55 -10.91
C ALA A 95 9.76 -0.28 -11.24
N CYS A 96 10.17 0.87 -10.70
CA CYS A 96 9.56 2.16 -11.02
C CYS A 96 9.72 2.51 -12.51
N GLU A 97 10.87 2.21 -13.12
CA GLU A 97 11.10 2.44 -14.55
C GLU A 97 10.23 1.52 -15.42
N ALA A 98 10.06 0.26 -15.04
CA ALA A 98 9.13 -0.65 -15.71
C ALA A 98 7.68 -0.11 -15.67
N LEU A 99 7.25 0.39 -14.52
CA LEU A 99 5.93 1.03 -14.35
C LEU A 99 5.80 2.32 -15.18
N ARG A 100 6.88 3.10 -15.30
CA ARG A 100 6.91 4.28 -16.17
C ARG A 100 6.66 3.90 -17.63
N VAL A 101 7.33 2.87 -18.12
CA VAL A 101 7.15 2.38 -19.49
C VAL A 101 5.73 1.85 -19.69
N GLU A 102 5.25 1.02 -18.77
CA GLU A 102 3.90 0.41 -18.81
C GLU A 102 2.78 1.46 -18.80
N SER A 103 2.93 2.52 -17.99
CA SER A 103 1.94 3.61 -17.89
C SER A 103 2.01 4.63 -19.02
N GLY A 104 2.91 4.45 -19.99
CA GLY A 104 3.18 5.44 -21.04
C GLY A 104 3.70 6.76 -20.47
N GLY A 105 4.49 6.70 -19.41
CA GLY A 105 5.14 7.84 -18.76
C GLY A 105 4.31 8.56 -17.70
N ARG A 106 3.08 8.13 -17.40
CA ARG A 106 2.23 8.76 -16.37
C ARG A 106 2.82 8.61 -14.97
N PHE A 107 3.26 7.41 -14.64
CA PHE A 107 4.00 7.12 -13.41
C PHE A 107 5.49 7.41 -13.62
N SER A 108 6.14 8.02 -12.65
CA SER A 108 7.59 8.18 -12.64
C SER A 108 8.07 8.43 -11.21
N ALA A 109 9.11 7.73 -10.78
CA ALA A 109 9.80 8.05 -9.52
C ALA A 109 10.52 9.41 -9.59
N TRP A 110 10.84 9.89 -10.79
CA TRP A 110 11.36 11.23 -11.07
C TRP A 110 10.22 12.10 -11.61
N GLY A 111 9.92 13.20 -10.94
CA GLY A 111 8.84 14.11 -11.35
C GLY A 111 7.45 13.73 -10.86
N PHE A 112 7.33 12.72 -10.00
CA PHE A 112 6.10 12.42 -9.26
C PHE A 112 5.72 13.54 -8.29
N ARG A 113 6.71 14.28 -7.81
CA ARG A 113 6.57 15.50 -7.00
C ARG A 113 6.71 16.74 -7.85
N ALA A 114 5.95 17.78 -7.51
CA ALA A 114 6.03 19.07 -8.18
C ALA A 114 7.43 19.72 -8.14
N ASP A 115 8.27 19.35 -7.14
CA ASP A 115 9.65 19.82 -7.01
C ASP A 115 10.67 19.03 -7.84
N GLY A 116 10.22 18.02 -8.60
CA GLY A 116 11.04 17.17 -9.46
C GLY A 116 11.98 16.21 -8.75
N ARG A 117 11.93 16.14 -7.40
CA ARG A 117 12.80 15.26 -6.62
C ARG A 117 12.43 13.79 -6.82
N LEU A 118 13.41 12.92 -6.59
CA LEU A 118 13.21 11.48 -6.59
C LEU A 118 12.24 11.08 -5.47
N ASP A 119 11.14 10.44 -5.85
CA ASP A 119 10.12 9.92 -4.93
C ASP A 119 9.52 8.63 -5.46
N PRO A 120 9.98 7.46 -4.98
CA PRO A 120 9.44 6.16 -5.37
C PRO A 120 8.23 5.73 -4.52
N SER A 121 7.61 6.62 -3.73
CA SER A 121 6.59 6.27 -2.74
C SER A 121 5.32 5.64 -3.33
N GLY A 122 5.03 5.88 -4.62
CA GLY A 122 3.93 5.23 -5.34
C GLY A 122 4.15 3.73 -5.62
N TYR A 123 5.31 3.19 -5.25
CA TYR A 123 5.63 1.77 -5.33
C TYR A 123 6.14 1.22 -4.00
N VAL A 124 6.93 2.00 -3.26
CA VAL A 124 7.67 1.54 -2.07
C VAL A 124 6.73 1.09 -0.96
N LYS A 125 5.56 1.72 -0.78
CA LYS A 125 4.63 1.36 0.28
C LYS A 125 4.10 -0.06 0.10
N GLY A 126 3.60 -0.39 -1.09
CA GLY A 126 3.15 -1.75 -1.40
C GLY A 126 4.29 -2.78 -1.36
N TRP A 127 5.48 -2.42 -1.84
CA TRP A 127 6.66 -3.28 -1.75
C TRP A 127 7.09 -3.54 -0.30
N ALA A 128 7.01 -2.56 0.57
CA ALA A 128 7.28 -2.74 1.99
C ALA A 128 6.30 -3.72 2.66
N ILE A 129 5.02 -3.66 2.28
CA ILE A 129 4.02 -4.63 2.71
C ILE A 129 4.43 -6.05 2.26
N ASP A 130 4.82 -6.24 1.00
CA ASP A 130 5.26 -7.54 0.48
C ASP A 130 6.50 -8.08 1.20
N GLU A 131 7.45 -7.20 1.58
CA GLU A 131 8.62 -7.57 2.39
C GLU A 131 8.22 -8.04 3.80
N ALA A 132 7.29 -7.35 4.46
CA ALA A 132 6.75 -7.79 5.74
C ALA A 132 6.01 -9.13 5.62
N VAL A 133 5.20 -9.31 4.59
CA VAL A 133 4.51 -10.57 4.26
C VAL A 133 5.52 -11.71 4.08
N ARG A 134 6.62 -11.49 3.38
CA ARG A 134 7.68 -12.49 3.19
C ARG A 134 8.27 -12.97 4.51
N ILE A 135 8.51 -12.05 5.45
CA ILE A 135 9.02 -12.37 6.79
C ILE A 135 7.99 -13.17 7.59
N LEU A 136 6.72 -12.74 7.59
CA LEU A 136 5.66 -13.41 8.33
C LEU A 136 5.40 -14.81 7.78
N ARG A 137 5.46 -15.01 6.46
CA ARG A 137 5.32 -16.34 5.81
C ARG A 137 6.51 -17.28 6.04
N ALA A 138 7.68 -16.75 6.34
CA ALA A 138 8.84 -17.57 6.73
C ALA A 138 8.70 -18.14 8.15
N ALA A 139 7.82 -17.58 8.98
CA ALA A 139 7.37 -18.12 10.25
C ALA A 139 6.10 -18.99 10.02
N PRO A 140 5.66 -19.79 11.01
CA PRO A 140 4.45 -20.60 10.91
C PRO A 140 3.17 -19.74 11.05
N LEU A 141 3.13 -18.60 10.35
CA LEU A 141 2.01 -17.67 10.29
C LEU A 141 1.39 -17.71 8.90
N HIS A 142 0.15 -18.15 8.83
CA HIS A 142 -0.58 -18.32 7.57
C HIS A 142 -1.77 -17.36 7.44
N ASP A 143 -2.33 -16.92 8.57
CA ASP A 143 -3.54 -16.12 8.65
C ASP A 143 -3.21 -14.77 9.28
N PHE A 144 -2.99 -13.76 8.46
CA PHE A 144 -2.63 -12.41 8.91
C PHE A 144 -2.97 -11.32 7.89
N VAL A 145 -3.04 -10.09 8.38
CA VAL A 145 -3.11 -8.88 7.55
C VAL A 145 -1.94 -7.97 7.92
N VAL A 146 -1.24 -7.46 6.91
CA VAL A 146 -0.31 -6.33 7.03
C VAL A 146 -0.98 -5.14 6.38
N ASP A 147 -1.16 -4.04 7.10
CA ASP A 147 -1.73 -2.79 6.63
C ASP A 147 -0.75 -1.64 6.85
N ILE A 148 -0.57 -0.78 5.86
CA ILE A 148 0.21 0.46 5.97
C ILE A 148 -0.62 1.60 5.36
N GLY A 149 -1.27 2.39 6.22
CA GLY A 149 -2.02 3.56 5.80
C GLY A 149 -3.17 3.26 4.83
N GLY A 150 -3.85 2.12 5.02
CA GLY A 150 -5.00 1.70 4.22
C GLY A 150 -4.67 0.81 3.03
N ASP A 151 -3.38 0.64 2.67
CA ASP A 151 -2.97 -0.42 1.75
C ASP A 151 -2.63 -1.66 2.56
N ALA A 152 -3.05 -2.84 2.09
CA ALA A 152 -2.94 -4.05 2.86
C ALA A 152 -2.54 -5.27 2.02
N TYR A 153 -2.00 -6.28 2.69
CA TYR A 153 -1.97 -7.65 2.19
C TYR A 153 -2.69 -8.56 3.17
N ALA A 154 -3.65 -9.31 2.66
CA ALA A 154 -4.44 -10.28 3.42
C ALA A 154 -3.97 -11.70 3.11
N ALA A 155 -3.31 -12.36 4.05
CA ALA A 155 -2.90 -13.76 3.94
C ALA A 155 -3.90 -14.67 4.66
N GLY A 156 -4.29 -15.79 4.01
CA GLY A 156 -5.27 -16.71 4.57
C GLY A 156 -6.58 -16.05 4.96
N GLY A 157 -7.10 -16.31 6.17
CA GLY A 157 -8.34 -15.72 6.64
C GLY A 157 -8.53 -15.80 8.15
N PRO A 158 -9.50 -15.05 8.72
CA PRO A 158 -9.80 -15.10 10.14
C PRO A 158 -10.35 -16.47 10.56
N ASP A 159 -10.89 -17.20 9.62
CA ASP A 159 -11.25 -18.62 9.74
C ASP A 159 -10.99 -19.36 8.39
N PRO A 160 -10.96 -20.71 8.38
CA PRO A 160 -10.65 -21.47 7.17
C PRO A 160 -11.63 -21.25 6.00
N ALA A 161 -12.88 -20.85 6.28
CA ALA A 161 -13.93 -20.73 5.28
C ALA A 161 -13.97 -19.35 4.62
N ARG A 162 -13.45 -18.28 5.30
CA ARG A 162 -13.57 -16.89 4.85
C ARG A 162 -12.22 -16.22 4.69
N GLY A 163 -12.16 -15.27 3.75
CA GLY A 163 -11.07 -14.28 3.65
C GLY A 163 -11.20 -13.18 4.69
N TRP A 164 -10.23 -12.27 4.70
CA TRP A 164 -10.26 -11.09 5.56
C TRP A 164 -11.23 -10.04 4.99
N GLY A 165 -12.02 -9.43 5.87
CA GLY A 165 -12.87 -8.30 5.52
C GLY A 165 -12.04 -7.01 5.39
N ILE A 166 -12.07 -6.39 4.21
CA ILE A 166 -11.44 -5.09 3.95
C ILE A 166 -12.49 -4.14 3.43
N GLY A 167 -12.65 -2.97 4.06
CA GLY A 167 -13.60 -1.95 3.64
C GLY A 167 -12.99 -0.96 2.66
N ILE A 168 -13.64 -0.73 1.52
CA ILE A 168 -13.34 0.42 0.67
C ILE A 168 -14.00 1.65 1.31
N VAL A 169 -13.17 2.56 1.81
CA VAL A 169 -13.62 3.78 2.49
C VAL A 169 -14.20 4.77 1.47
N ASP A 170 -15.28 5.46 1.85
CA ASP A 170 -15.83 6.55 1.08
C ASP A 170 -14.86 7.74 1.06
N PRO A 171 -14.37 8.19 -0.12
CA PRO A 171 -13.45 9.32 -0.18
C PRO A 171 -14.07 10.64 0.29
N SER A 172 -15.40 10.75 0.38
CA SER A 172 -16.13 11.93 0.89
C SER A 172 -16.47 11.85 2.37
N ASP A 173 -16.53 10.64 2.94
CA ASP A 173 -16.81 10.38 4.36
C ASP A 173 -15.93 9.23 4.88
N ARG A 174 -14.85 9.56 5.58
CA ARG A 174 -13.90 8.55 6.12
C ARG A 174 -14.52 7.62 7.16
N GLY A 175 -15.71 7.93 7.68
CA GLY A 175 -16.45 7.06 8.59
C GLY A 175 -17.33 6.02 7.87
N ALA A 176 -17.50 6.14 6.56
CA ALA A 176 -18.36 5.27 5.75
C ALA A 176 -17.55 4.32 4.87
N ILE A 177 -18.13 3.16 4.58
CA ILE A 177 -17.60 2.15 3.65
C ILE A 177 -18.56 2.06 2.47
N VAL A 178 -18.04 2.27 1.26
CA VAL A 178 -18.81 2.15 0.00
C VAL A 178 -18.94 0.71 -0.46
N ALA A 179 -17.94 -0.12 -0.21
CA ALA A 179 -17.97 -1.53 -0.56
C ALA A 179 -17.13 -2.37 0.43
N PRO A 180 -17.70 -3.41 1.05
CA PRO A 180 -16.93 -4.40 1.78
C PRO A 180 -16.33 -5.42 0.80
N LEU A 181 -15.07 -5.77 1.00
CA LEU A 181 -14.39 -6.84 0.27
C LEU A 181 -14.12 -8.01 1.21
N GLU A 182 -14.12 -9.23 0.66
CA GLU A 182 -13.54 -10.41 1.26
C GLU A 182 -12.31 -10.83 0.45
N VAL A 183 -11.13 -10.82 1.09
CA VAL A 183 -9.85 -10.96 0.42
C VAL A 183 -9.01 -12.06 1.07
N ARG A 184 -8.42 -12.93 0.24
CA ARG A 184 -7.52 -13.99 0.66
C ARG A 184 -6.31 -14.05 -0.28
N ASP A 185 -5.11 -14.05 0.30
CA ASP A 185 -3.82 -14.15 -0.40
C ASP A 185 -3.65 -13.11 -1.52
N ARG A 186 -4.01 -11.87 -1.21
CA ARG A 186 -3.94 -10.72 -2.14
C ARG A 186 -3.55 -9.43 -1.44
N GLY A 187 -2.89 -8.57 -2.21
CA GLY A 187 -2.72 -7.16 -1.89
C GLY A 187 -3.96 -6.36 -2.27
N VAL A 188 -4.28 -5.37 -1.47
CA VAL A 188 -5.33 -4.36 -1.72
C VAL A 188 -4.71 -3.00 -1.49
N ALA A 189 -4.84 -2.10 -2.45
CA ALA A 189 -4.33 -0.74 -2.30
C ALA A 189 -5.33 0.27 -2.88
N THR A 190 -5.40 1.43 -2.26
CA THR A 190 -6.27 2.52 -2.70
C THR A 190 -5.45 3.78 -2.95
N SER A 191 -5.57 4.32 -4.16
CA SER A 191 -5.11 5.67 -4.46
C SER A 191 -6.29 6.61 -4.57
N GLY A 192 -6.21 7.75 -3.88
CA GLY A 192 -7.29 8.71 -3.84
C GLY A 192 -6.78 10.12 -3.59
N LEU A 193 -7.59 11.11 -3.99
CA LEU A 193 -7.27 12.53 -3.85
C LEU A 193 -7.28 12.96 -2.38
N ALA A 194 -8.11 12.31 -1.54
CA ALA A 194 -8.22 12.62 -0.11
C ALA A 194 -7.01 12.16 0.72
N GLU A 195 -6.25 11.17 0.23
CA GLU A 195 -5.12 10.59 0.97
C GLU A 195 -3.78 11.24 0.63
N ARG A 196 -3.60 11.62 -0.61
CA ARG A 196 -2.34 12.18 -1.13
C ARG A 196 -2.45 13.67 -1.51
N GLY A 197 -3.64 14.30 -1.37
CA GLY A 197 -3.87 15.67 -1.82
C GLY A 197 -3.68 15.81 -3.35
N GLU A 198 -3.48 17.05 -3.83
CA GLU A 198 -3.20 17.35 -5.24
C GLU A 198 -1.76 16.93 -5.69
N HIS A 199 -1.08 16.06 -4.90
CA HIS A 199 0.31 15.71 -5.15
C HIS A 199 0.49 14.56 -6.14
N VAL A 200 -0.55 13.79 -6.48
CA VAL A 200 -0.48 12.78 -7.54
C VAL A 200 -0.69 13.46 -8.87
N VAL A 201 0.40 13.71 -9.56
CA VAL A 201 0.40 14.35 -10.87
C VAL A 201 0.87 13.41 -11.97
N ASP A 202 0.31 13.55 -13.15
CA ASP A 202 0.79 12.88 -14.35
C ASP A 202 2.19 13.42 -14.67
N ALA A 203 3.20 12.53 -14.64
CA ALA A 203 4.59 12.93 -14.84
C ALA A 203 4.88 13.50 -16.23
N ARG A 204 3.96 13.31 -17.20
CA ARG A 204 4.11 13.81 -18.58
C ARG A 204 3.82 15.30 -18.71
N ASP A 205 2.88 15.83 -17.92
CA ASP A 205 2.38 17.21 -18.07
C ASP A 205 2.13 17.93 -16.73
N GLY A 206 2.36 17.24 -15.61
CA GLY A 206 2.18 17.80 -14.27
C GLY A 206 0.72 18.01 -13.84
N ARG A 207 -0.25 17.47 -14.59
CA ARG A 207 -1.68 17.63 -14.26
C ARG A 207 -2.10 16.65 -13.16
N ALA A 208 -2.89 17.15 -12.23
CA ALA A 208 -3.51 16.32 -11.21
C ALA A 208 -4.61 15.42 -11.82
N ALA A 209 -4.85 14.26 -11.20
CA ALA A 209 -5.98 13.41 -11.53
C ALA A 209 -7.31 14.15 -11.32
N THR A 210 -8.27 14.00 -12.24
CA THR A 210 -9.51 14.78 -12.25
C THR A 210 -10.79 13.95 -12.23
N GLU A 211 -10.77 12.70 -12.66
CA GLU A 211 -11.98 11.89 -12.88
C GLU A 211 -12.41 11.12 -11.62
N TRP A 212 -11.47 10.46 -10.99
CA TRP A 212 -11.73 9.56 -9.87
C TRP A 212 -11.43 10.22 -8.53
N SER A 213 -12.31 10.06 -7.56
CA SER A 213 -12.03 10.38 -6.15
C SER A 213 -11.11 9.34 -5.51
N SER A 214 -11.31 8.06 -5.85
CA SER A 214 -10.42 6.97 -5.44
C SER A 214 -10.52 5.77 -6.40
N ILE A 215 -9.42 5.01 -6.48
CA ILE A 215 -9.37 3.70 -7.14
C ILE A 215 -8.72 2.71 -6.19
N THR A 216 -9.45 1.63 -5.88
CA THR A 216 -8.96 0.49 -5.10
C THR A 216 -8.65 -0.66 -6.05
N VAL A 217 -7.46 -1.26 -5.90
CA VAL A 217 -7.01 -2.39 -6.71
C VAL A 217 -6.72 -3.58 -5.81
N VAL A 218 -7.17 -4.77 -6.25
CA VAL A 218 -6.81 -6.07 -5.67
C VAL A 218 -5.87 -6.78 -6.65
N HIS A 219 -4.71 -7.27 -6.15
CA HIS A 219 -3.70 -7.93 -6.96
C HIS A 219 -2.94 -9.00 -6.12
N PRO A 220 -2.27 -10.01 -6.71
CA PRO A 220 -1.45 -10.98 -5.97
C PRO A 220 -0.39 -10.38 -5.05
N THR A 221 0.15 -9.20 -5.33
CA THR A 221 1.13 -8.49 -4.52
C THR A 221 0.62 -7.10 -4.15
N ALA A 222 0.99 -6.61 -2.96
CA ALA A 222 0.66 -5.26 -2.54
C ALA A 222 1.42 -4.19 -3.35
N ALA A 223 2.67 -4.46 -3.72
CA ALA A 223 3.46 -3.58 -4.59
C ALA A 223 2.75 -3.27 -5.92
N ARG A 224 2.21 -4.32 -6.54
CA ARG A 224 1.52 -4.15 -7.81
C ARG A 224 0.16 -3.47 -7.62
N ALA A 225 -0.59 -3.82 -6.56
CA ALA A 225 -1.86 -3.17 -6.23
C ALA A 225 -1.68 -1.65 -6.04
N ASP A 226 -0.67 -1.20 -5.25
CA ASP A 226 -0.36 0.21 -4.99
C ASP A 226 0.04 0.95 -6.28
N ALA A 227 0.97 0.37 -7.06
CA ALA A 227 1.42 0.97 -8.32
C ALA A 227 0.27 1.11 -9.33
N VAL A 228 -0.53 0.06 -9.53
CA VAL A 228 -1.66 0.06 -10.47
C VAL A 228 -2.73 1.04 -10.04
N ALA A 229 -3.06 1.11 -8.74
CA ALA A 229 -4.01 2.10 -8.22
C ALA A 229 -3.55 3.55 -8.49
N THR A 230 -2.25 3.82 -8.27
CA THR A 230 -1.64 5.13 -8.53
C THR A 230 -1.68 5.49 -10.03
N ILE A 231 -1.29 4.56 -10.91
CA ILE A 231 -1.31 4.77 -12.36
C ILE A 231 -2.75 4.98 -12.86
N ALA A 232 -3.66 4.14 -12.40
CA ALA A 232 -5.06 4.19 -12.81
C ALA A 232 -5.74 5.52 -12.43
N LEU A 233 -5.44 6.06 -11.25
CA LEU A 233 -5.94 7.37 -10.85
C LEU A 233 -5.56 8.47 -11.86
N LEU A 234 -4.39 8.37 -12.49
CA LEU A 234 -3.88 9.30 -13.51
C LEU A 234 -4.42 9.03 -14.92
N MET A 235 -5.05 7.87 -15.15
CA MET A 235 -5.56 7.48 -16.48
C MET A 235 -6.96 8.02 -16.78
N GLY A 236 -7.68 8.52 -15.78
CA GLY A 236 -9.05 9.01 -15.97
C GLY A 236 -9.98 7.88 -16.41
N GLU A 237 -10.87 8.15 -17.37
CA GLU A 237 -11.88 7.19 -17.84
C GLU A 237 -11.32 5.87 -18.40
N ASP A 238 -10.08 5.90 -18.92
CA ASP A 238 -9.42 4.70 -19.46
C ASP A 238 -8.96 3.70 -18.39
N ALA A 239 -8.95 4.09 -17.10
CA ALA A 239 -8.38 3.36 -15.99
C ALA A 239 -8.88 1.92 -15.87
N LEU A 240 -10.19 1.74 -15.78
CA LEU A 240 -10.78 0.41 -15.57
C LEU A 240 -10.54 -0.52 -16.77
N GLY A 241 -10.62 0.02 -18.00
CA GLY A 241 -10.33 -0.73 -19.20
C GLY A 241 -8.85 -1.13 -19.32
N TRP A 242 -7.94 -0.30 -18.79
CA TRP A 242 -6.52 -0.61 -18.72
C TRP A 242 -6.24 -1.70 -17.68
N ILE A 243 -6.80 -1.61 -16.47
CA ILE A 243 -6.65 -2.62 -15.42
C ILE A 243 -7.23 -3.97 -15.85
N ASP A 244 -8.36 -3.98 -16.57
CA ASP A 244 -9.02 -5.22 -16.99
C ASP A 244 -8.20 -6.06 -18.00
N ARG A 245 -7.15 -5.50 -18.59
CA ARG A 245 -6.19 -6.25 -19.43
C ARG A 245 -5.25 -7.13 -18.61
N ASP A 246 -5.04 -6.80 -17.32
CA ASP A 246 -4.27 -7.63 -16.40
C ASP A 246 -5.21 -8.70 -15.80
N PRO A 247 -4.99 -10.01 -16.09
CA PRO A 247 -5.86 -11.07 -15.61
C PRO A 247 -5.81 -11.26 -14.08
N ASP A 248 -4.79 -10.75 -13.42
CA ASP A 248 -4.57 -10.86 -11.99
C ASP A 248 -5.09 -9.66 -11.20
N ALA A 249 -5.47 -8.58 -11.89
CA ALA A 249 -5.96 -7.35 -11.29
C ALA A 249 -7.49 -7.30 -11.26
N ALA A 250 -8.02 -6.70 -10.18
CA ALA A 250 -9.41 -6.27 -10.07
C ALA A 250 -9.45 -4.85 -9.49
N ALA A 251 -10.39 -4.01 -9.93
CA ALA A 251 -10.47 -2.63 -9.46
C ALA A 251 -11.90 -2.20 -9.15
N PHE A 252 -12.01 -1.35 -8.11
CA PHE A 252 -13.21 -0.61 -7.74
C PHE A 252 -12.89 0.89 -7.72
N ALA A 253 -13.71 1.70 -8.34
CA ALA A 253 -13.49 3.12 -8.51
C ALA A 253 -14.67 3.94 -8.02
N VAL A 254 -14.39 5.05 -7.35
CA VAL A 254 -15.36 6.07 -6.96
C VAL A 254 -15.08 7.32 -7.80
N HIS A 255 -16.03 7.68 -8.65
CA HIS A 255 -15.94 8.90 -9.47
C HIS A 255 -16.17 10.14 -8.60
N ARG A 256 -15.71 11.31 -9.06
CA ARG A 256 -15.91 12.59 -8.35
C ARG A 256 -17.36 12.99 -8.12
N ASP A 257 -18.28 12.54 -8.98
CA ASP A 257 -19.71 12.75 -8.82
C ASP A 257 -20.41 11.67 -7.97
N GLY A 258 -19.64 10.79 -7.32
CA GLY A 258 -20.13 9.70 -6.48
C GLY A 258 -20.60 8.46 -7.25
N ARG A 259 -20.50 8.40 -8.58
CA ARG A 259 -20.75 7.17 -9.33
C ARG A 259 -19.71 6.12 -8.97
N LEU A 260 -20.16 4.87 -8.86
CA LEU A 260 -19.33 3.71 -8.56
C LEU A 260 -19.16 2.89 -9.84
N ALA A 261 -17.94 2.43 -10.09
CA ALA A 261 -17.61 1.57 -11.21
C ALA A 261 -16.55 0.54 -10.80
N TRP A 262 -16.58 -0.63 -11.40
CA TRP A 262 -15.58 -1.67 -11.12
C TRP A 262 -15.38 -2.59 -12.32
N THR A 263 -14.21 -3.27 -12.32
CA THR A 263 -13.93 -4.30 -13.32
C THR A 263 -14.73 -5.57 -13.02
N PRO A 264 -15.08 -6.40 -14.03
CA PRO A 264 -15.85 -7.63 -13.81
C PRO A 264 -15.22 -8.57 -12.77
N ARG A 265 -13.88 -8.60 -12.67
CA ARG A 265 -13.18 -9.45 -11.70
C ARG A 265 -13.37 -9.00 -10.25
N MET A 266 -13.71 -7.75 -10.01
CA MET A 266 -13.93 -7.23 -8.64
C MET A 266 -15.13 -7.89 -7.97
N GLU A 267 -16.12 -8.39 -8.72
CA GLU A 267 -17.29 -9.09 -8.20
C GLU A 267 -16.93 -10.30 -7.33
N ARG A 268 -15.75 -10.92 -7.56
CA ARG A 268 -15.27 -12.06 -6.77
C ARG A 268 -14.87 -11.68 -5.35
N TYR A 269 -14.62 -10.41 -5.11
CA TYR A 269 -14.16 -9.88 -3.83
C TYR A 269 -15.23 -9.10 -3.09
N LEU A 270 -16.31 -8.66 -3.77
CA LEU A 270 -17.40 -7.92 -3.13
C LEU A 270 -18.16 -8.83 -2.14
N ALA A 271 -18.22 -8.42 -0.87
CA ALA A 271 -18.79 -9.19 0.23
C ALA A 271 -19.98 -8.46 0.85
N GLY A 272 -21.05 -8.25 0.09
CA GLY A 272 -22.26 -7.60 0.62
C GLY A 272 -22.75 -6.46 -0.25
N THR A 273 -23.49 -5.51 0.36
CA THR A 273 -24.14 -4.42 -0.36
C THR A 273 -23.14 -3.32 -0.67
N VAL A 274 -23.01 -2.94 -1.94
CA VAL A 274 -22.33 -1.72 -2.37
C VAL A 274 -23.25 -0.52 -2.09
N THR A 275 -22.79 0.41 -1.27
CA THR A 275 -23.62 1.53 -0.80
C THR A 275 -23.13 2.83 -1.43
N ARG A 276 -24.04 3.64 -1.96
CA ARG A 276 -23.72 5.05 -2.30
C ARG A 276 -23.91 5.91 -1.06
N SER A 277 -22.92 6.73 -0.72
CA SER A 277 -23.19 7.88 0.15
C SER A 277 -24.18 8.82 -0.55
N ARG A 278 -25.15 9.30 0.21
CA ARG A 278 -26.16 10.25 -0.26
C ARG A 278 -25.62 11.67 -0.28
#